data_8cbaa9dc606b33eee8608e3d7f0d3e6a
#
_entry.id   8cbaa9dc606b33eee8608e3d7f0d3e6a
#
_cell.length_a   1.000
_cell.length_b   1.000
_cell.length_c   1.000
_cell.angle_alpha   90.00
_cell.angle_beta   90.00
_cell.angle_gamma   90.00
#
_symmetry.space_group_name_H-M   'P 1'
#
loop_
_entity.id
_entity.type
_entity.pdbx_description
1 polymer ?
#
loop_
_entity_poly.entity_id
_entity_poly.type
_entity_poly.pdbx_seq_one_letter_code
_entity_poly.pdbx_strand_id
1 'polypeptide(L)'
;SEIDPRIANMWFYSLPYKRVEEFDYPAIAEMLEKDGAEIIWIALGAPKQEIFMSKLKPYLKRGVMIAVGAAFKFYSGTDVNRAPYWMVRAHLEFLHRIYCEPKKQIGRCSMIVESLPKLLYQEWNRKRKRKKLAGKTE
;
A
#
# COMPACT_ATOMS: atom_id res chain seq x y z
N SER A 1 15.57 18.48 13.48
CA SER A 1 14.12 18.28 13.57
C SER A 1 13.87 17.40 14.78
N GLU A 2 13.25 17.98 15.80
CA GLU A 2 12.88 17.24 17.00
C GLU A 2 11.84 16.18 16.61
N ILE A 3 12.26 14.94 16.64
CA ILE A 3 11.35 13.80 16.51
C ILE A 3 10.60 13.70 17.84
N ASP A 4 9.29 13.60 17.79
CA ASP A 4 8.43 13.43 18.97
C ASP A 4 8.99 12.30 19.84
N PRO A 5 9.33 12.53 21.14
CA PRO A 5 9.93 11.52 22.00
C PRO A 5 9.04 10.27 22.18
N ARG A 6 7.73 10.36 21.89
CA ARG A 6 6.83 9.22 21.89
C ARG A 6 7.15 8.19 20.80
N ILE A 7 7.79 8.62 19.71
CA ILE A 7 8.21 7.74 18.61
C ILE A 7 9.40 6.86 19.03
N ALA A 8 10.20 7.29 20.00
CA ALA A 8 11.33 6.51 20.51
C ALA A 8 10.90 5.18 21.16
N ASN A 9 9.65 5.09 21.61
CA ASN A 9 9.08 3.89 22.23
C ASN A 9 8.28 3.02 21.25
N MET A 10 8.30 3.31 19.95
CA MET A 10 7.64 2.47 18.96
C MET A 10 8.44 1.19 18.72
N TRP A 11 7.74 0.06 18.71
CA TRP A 11 8.32 -1.22 18.35
C TRP A 11 8.48 -1.34 16.85
N PHE A 12 9.67 -1.78 16.41
CA PHE A 12 9.99 -2.03 15.01
C PHE A 12 10.30 -3.50 14.79
N TYR A 13 9.53 -4.12 13.89
CA TYR A 13 9.78 -5.49 13.48
C TYR A 13 10.25 -5.53 12.03
N SER A 14 11.46 -6.04 11.82
CA SER A 14 11.94 -6.35 10.48
C SER A 14 11.52 -7.78 10.13
N LEU A 15 10.51 -7.90 9.27
CA LEU A 15 10.09 -9.19 8.77
C LEU A 15 11.15 -9.77 7.81
N PRO A 16 11.41 -11.09 7.85
CA PRO A 16 12.34 -11.73 6.92
C PRO A 16 11.85 -11.61 5.48
N TYR A 17 12.78 -11.61 4.53
CA TYR A 17 12.45 -11.56 3.11
C TYR A 17 11.88 -12.91 2.64
N LYS A 18 10.58 -13.08 2.82
CA LYS A 18 9.80 -14.27 2.46
C LYS A 18 8.62 -13.91 1.56
N ARG A 19 8.03 -14.93 0.94
CA ARG A 19 6.74 -14.80 0.24
C ARG A 19 5.64 -14.57 1.27
N VAL A 20 4.55 -13.94 0.84
CA VAL A 20 3.42 -13.61 1.75
C VAL A 20 2.76 -14.86 2.32
N GLU A 21 2.82 -15.96 1.58
CA GLU A 21 2.26 -17.25 1.97
C GLU A 21 3.05 -17.95 3.09
N GLU A 22 4.32 -17.59 3.27
CA GLU A 22 5.27 -18.27 4.17
C GLU A 22 5.36 -17.63 5.57
N PHE A 23 4.58 -16.59 5.83
CA PHE A 23 4.56 -15.95 7.14
C PHE A 23 3.68 -16.74 8.14
N ASP A 24 4.17 -16.86 9.36
CA ASP A 24 3.39 -17.37 10.49
C ASP A 24 2.49 -16.25 11.04
N TYR A 25 1.30 -16.15 10.49
CA TYR A 25 0.33 -15.11 10.84
C TYR A 25 -0.17 -15.20 12.28
N PRO A 26 -0.46 -16.40 12.83
CA PRO A 26 -0.80 -16.55 14.24
C PRO A 26 0.28 -16.01 15.17
N ALA A 27 1.55 -16.38 14.96
CA ALA A 27 2.66 -15.92 15.78
C ALA A 27 2.88 -14.40 15.68
N ILE A 28 2.73 -13.83 14.47
CA ILE A 28 2.80 -12.37 14.28
C ILE A 28 1.66 -11.67 15.01
N ALA A 29 0.45 -12.18 14.97
CA ALA A 29 -0.69 -11.60 15.65
C ALA A 29 -0.52 -11.66 17.18
N GLU A 30 -0.06 -12.79 17.72
CA GLU A 30 0.22 -12.95 19.15
C GLU A 30 1.26 -11.93 19.64
N MET A 31 2.33 -11.76 18.87
CA MET A 31 3.37 -10.78 19.16
C MET A 31 2.80 -9.35 19.21
N LEU A 32 2.00 -8.95 18.21
CA LEU A 32 1.39 -7.63 18.15
C LEU A 32 0.38 -7.39 19.26
N GLU A 33 -0.36 -8.42 19.66
CA GLU A 33 -1.30 -8.34 20.78
C GLU A 33 -0.61 -8.22 22.14
N LYS A 34 0.52 -8.93 22.31
CA LYS A 34 1.36 -8.84 23.51
C LYS A 34 1.92 -7.43 23.69
N ASP A 35 2.34 -6.79 22.59
CA ASP A 35 2.85 -5.41 22.62
C ASP A 35 1.75 -4.37 22.82
N GLY A 36 0.50 -4.76 22.74
CA GLY A 36 -0.62 -3.85 22.93
C GLY A 36 -0.81 -2.85 21.78
N ALA A 37 -0.33 -3.15 20.58
CA ALA A 37 -0.37 -2.24 19.45
C ALA A 37 -1.79 -1.91 19.01
N GLU A 38 -2.16 -0.63 19.08
CA GLU A 38 -3.44 -0.12 18.57
C GLU A 38 -3.35 0.31 17.10
N ILE A 39 -2.18 0.78 16.66
CA ILE A 39 -1.91 1.19 15.29
C ILE A 39 -0.70 0.40 14.79
N ILE A 40 -0.89 -0.34 13.69
CA ILE A 40 0.11 -1.20 13.10
C ILE A 40 0.46 -0.67 11.70
N TRP A 41 1.66 -0.12 11.56
CA TRP A 41 2.15 0.41 10.29
C TRP A 41 2.80 -0.69 9.46
N ILE A 42 2.35 -0.92 8.23
CA ILE A 42 2.84 -1.98 7.36
C ILE A 42 3.52 -1.37 6.13
N ALA A 43 4.82 -1.63 5.99
CA ALA A 43 5.70 -1.06 4.97
C ALA A 43 6.30 -2.11 4.03
N LEU A 44 5.53 -3.10 3.61
CA LEU A 44 5.98 -4.18 2.71
C LEU A 44 5.91 -3.80 1.22
N GLY A 45 5.25 -2.69 0.90
CA GLY A 45 4.99 -2.26 -0.46
C GLY A 45 3.82 -3.01 -1.12
N ALA A 46 3.14 -2.31 -2.07
CA ALA A 46 2.02 -2.87 -2.81
C ALA A 46 2.48 -3.87 -3.89
N PRO A 47 1.75 -4.96 -4.17
CA PRO A 47 0.51 -5.42 -3.51
C PRO A 47 0.76 -6.32 -2.28
N LYS A 48 2.03 -6.52 -1.88
CA LYS A 48 2.41 -7.46 -0.82
C LYS A 48 1.80 -7.09 0.53
N GLN A 49 1.76 -5.80 0.86
CA GLN A 49 1.22 -5.31 2.12
C GLN A 49 -0.29 -5.54 2.24
N GLU A 50 -1.06 -5.36 1.16
CA GLU A 50 -2.51 -5.57 1.15
C GLU A 50 -2.87 -7.04 1.36
N ILE A 51 -2.12 -7.93 0.70
CA ILE A 51 -2.29 -9.38 0.87
C ILE A 51 -1.90 -9.79 2.29
N PHE A 52 -0.79 -9.27 2.81
CA PHE A 52 -0.34 -9.51 4.18
C PHE A 52 -1.39 -9.08 5.21
N MET A 53 -1.94 -7.86 5.08
CA MET A 53 -2.99 -7.35 5.96
C MET A 53 -4.24 -8.22 5.91
N SER A 54 -4.67 -8.64 4.71
CA SER A 54 -5.83 -9.51 4.53
C SER A 54 -5.66 -10.85 5.25
N LYS A 55 -4.44 -11.42 5.19
CA LYS A 55 -4.13 -12.71 5.85
C LYS A 55 -3.93 -12.57 7.35
N LEU A 56 -3.40 -11.45 7.83
CA LEU A 56 -3.18 -11.19 9.26
C LEU A 56 -4.48 -10.85 10.00
N LYS A 57 -5.40 -10.15 9.32
CA LYS A 57 -6.65 -9.67 9.93
C LYS A 57 -7.45 -10.71 10.72
N PRO A 58 -7.63 -11.96 10.26
CA PRO A 58 -8.41 -12.96 11.00
C PRO A 58 -7.83 -13.34 12.36
N TYR A 59 -6.54 -13.12 12.57
CA TYR A 59 -5.83 -13.48 13.81
C TYR A 59 -5.72 -12.31 14.79
N LEU A 60 -5.94 -11.07 14.33
CA LEU A 60 -5.91 -9.89 15.19
C LEU A 60 -7.28 -9.63 15.82
N LYS A 61 -7.30 -9.50 17.14
CA LYS A 61 -8.50 -9.17 17.94
C LYS A 61 -8.73 -7.66 18.03
N ARG A 62 -7.66 -6.87 17.94
CA ARG A 62 -7.69 -5.40 18.07
C ARG A 62 -6.65 -4.73 17.18
N GLY A 63 -6.71 -3.41 17.10
CA GLY A 63 -5.76 -2.59 16.36
C GLY A 63 -6.17 -2.32 14.92
N VAL A 64 -5.64 -1.23 14.39
CA VAL A 64 -5.85 -0.79 13.01
C VAL A 64 -4.57 -0.96 12.23
N MET A 65 -4.63 -1.69 11.12
CA MET A 65 -3.51 -1.84 10.21
C MET A 65 -3.53 -0.74 9.14
N ILE A 66 -2.41 -0.08 8.94
CA ILE A 66 -2.25 0.99 7.96
C ILE A 66 -1.12 0.64 6.99
N ALA A 67 -1.44 0.50 5.71
CA ALA A 67 -0.48 0.27 4.65
C ALA A 67 0.21 1.58 4.26
N VAL A 68 1.49 1.72 4.55
CA VAL A 68 2.26 2.96 4.29
C VAL A 68 3.30 2.81 3.18
N GLY A 69 3.60 1.57 2.77
CA GLY A 69 4.52 1.29 1.68
C GLY A 69 5.88 1.97 1.87
N ALA A 70 6.28 2.81 0.91
CA ALA A 70 7.57 3.49 0.92
C ALA A 70 7.60 4.77 1.79
N ALA A 71 6.51 5.15 2.46
CA ALA A 71 6.45 6.42 3.19
C ALA A 71 7.57 6.56 4.25
N PHE A 72 7.86 5.49 4.99
CA PHE A 72 8.97 5.52 5.96
C PHE A 72 10.33 5.79 5.32
N LYS A 73 10.58 5.28 4.12
CA LYS A 73 11.84 5.55 3.39
C LYS A 73 11.96 7.02 3.00
N PHE A 74 10.84 7.65 2.64
CA PHE A 74 10.83 9.09 2.32
C PHE A 74 11.11 9.95 3.55
N TYR A 75 10.52 9.62 4.70
CA TYR A 75 10.72 10.37 5.93
C TYR A 75 12.09 10.16 6.55
N SER A 76 12.65 8.93 6.47
CA SER A 76 13.98 8.64 7.01
C SER A 76 15.13 9.22 6.16
N GLY A 77 14.84 9.75 4.98
CA GLY A 77 15.87 10.27 4.07
C GLY A 77 16.77 9.17 3.48
N THR A 78 16.47 7.90 3.71
CA THR A 78 17.26 6.76 3.21
C THR A 78 16.93 6.40 1.76
N ASP A 79 15.94 7.03 1.16
CA ASP A 79 15.61 6.82 -0.24
C ASP A 79 16.55 7.63 -1.13
N VAL A 80 17.65 7.01 -1.51
CA VAL A 80 18.68 7.57 -2.42
C VAL A 80 18.09 7.91 -3.81
N ASN A 81 16.94 7.33 -4.15
CA ASN A 81 16.27 7.46 -5.45
C ASN A 81 15.08 8.43 -5.42
N ARG A 82 15.03 9.37 -4.48
CA ARG A 82 13.98 10.38 -4.47
C ARG A 82 14.16 11.33 -5.65
N ALA A 83 13.06 11.63 -6.34
CA ALA A 83 13.07 12.59 -7.43
C ALA A 83 13.53 13.98 -6.96
N PRO A 84 14.29 14.74 -7.76
CA PRO A 84 14.66 16.12 -7.47
C PRO A 84 13.42 16.95 -7.16
N TYR A 85 13.58 17.94 -6.27
CA TYR A 85 12.45 18.77 -5.79
C TYR A 85 11.63 19.40 -6.92
N TRP A 86 12.28 19.84 -8.00
CA TRP A 86 11.60 20.43 -9.15
C TRP A 86 10.68 19.43 -9.87
N MET A 87 11.08 18.13 -9.94
CA MET A 87 10.24 17.08 -10.54
C MET A 87 9.04 16.75 -9.63
N VAL A 88 9.23 16.76 -8.31
CA VAL A 88 8.14 16.59 -7.35
C VAL A 88 7.13 17.73 -7.50
N ARG A 89 7.60 18.97 -7.61
CA ARG A 89 6.75 20.15 -7.79
C ARG A 89 6.01 20.14 -9.14
N ALA A 90 6.62 19.58 -10.17
CA ALA A 90 6.01 19.41 -11.49
C ALA A 90 5.12 18.16 -11.60
N HIS A 91 4.89 17.39 -10.52
CA HIS A 91 4.19 16.11 -10.51
C HIS A 91 4.77 15.04 -11.43
N LEU A 92 6.07 15.14 -11.73
CA LEU A 92 6.81 14.23 -12.62
C LEU A 92 7.58 13.12 -11.86
N GLU A 93 7.32 12.95 -10.57
CA GLU A 93 7.98 11.93 -9.73
C GLU A 93 7.82 10.52 -10.31
N PHE A 94 6.69 10.22 -10.95
CA PHE A 94 6.45 8.93 -11.57
C PHE A 94 7.43 8.62 -12.72
N LEU A 95 7.82 9.63 -13.51
CA LEU A 95 8.83 9.49 -14.58
C LEU A 95 10.21 9.14 -14.00
N HIS A 96 10.59 9.84 -12.92
CA HIS A 96 11.83 9.54 -12.22
C HIS A 96 11.84 8.09 -11.69
N ARG A 97 10.73 7.60 -11.14
CA ARG A 97 10.59 6.21 -10.68
C ARG A 97 10.66 5.21 -11.83
N ILE A 98 10.10 5.53 -13.00
CA ILE A 98 10.25 4.69 -14.20
C ILE A 98 11.72 4.59 -14.61
N TYR A 99 12.45 5.69 -14.54
CA TYR A 99 13.86 5.73 -14.88
C TYR A 99 14.71 4.93 -13.88
N CYS A 100 14.47 5.10 -12.57
CA CYS A 100 15.25 4.43 -11.52
C CYS A 100 14.94 2.93 -11.36
N GLU A 101 13.67 2.53 -11.55
CA GLU A 101 13.22 1.14 -11.35
C GLU A 101 12.34 0.64 -12.52
N PRO A 102 12.89 0.57 -13.75
CA PRO A 102 12.08 0.29 -14.95
C PRO A 102 11.36 -1.04 -14.89
N LYS A 103 12.02 -2.11 -14.44
CA LYS A 103 11.42 -3.46 -14.36
C LYS A 103 10.18 -3.52 -13.46
N LYS A 104 10.22 -2.86 -12.31
CA LYS A 104 9.07 -2.81 -11.37
C LYS A 104 7.94 -1.94 -11.92
N GLN A 105 8.27 -0.83 -12.53
CA GLN A 105 7.27 0.11 -13.05
C GLN A 105 6.60 -0.42 -14.32
N ILE A 106 7.34 -1.05 -15.21
CA ILE A 106 6.77 -1.68 -16.43
C ILE A 106 5.76 -2.76 -16.02
N GLY A 107 6.09 -3.62 -15.04
CA GLY A 107 5.14 -4.61 -14.54
C GLY A 107 3.87 -4.02 -13.92
N ARG A 108 3.96 -2.86 -13.26
CA ARG A 108 2.77 -2.14 -12.76
C ARG A 108 1.97 -1.48 -13.86
N CYS A 109 2.64 -0.85 -14.82
CA CYS A 109 2.00 -0.23 -15.97
C CYS A 109 1.28 -1.27 -16.84
N SER A 110 1.88 -2.44 -17.07
CA SER A 110 1.23 -3.50 -17.86
C SER A 110 -0.07 -3.98 -17.17
N MET A 111 -0.06 -4.16 -15.85
CA MET A 111 -1.26 -4.51 -15.09
C MET A 111 -2.37 -3.44 -15.21
N ILE A 112 -1.99 -2.17 -15.18
CA ILE A 112 -2.95 -1.05 -15.33
C ILE A 112 -3.51 -1.02 -16.74
N VAL A 113 -2.67 -1.12 -17.77
CA VAL A 113 -3.07 -1.13 -19.16
C VAL A 113 -3.99 -2.31 -19.48
N GLU A 114 -3.78 -3.46 -18.85
CA GLU A 114 -4.61 -4.65 -19.04
C GLU A 114 -5.94 -4.58 -18.29
N SER A 115 -5.96 -4.01 -17.08
CA SER A 115 -7.16 -3.93 -16.24
C SER A 115 -8.03 -2.70 -16.53
N LEU A 116 -7.44 -1.58 -16.94
CA LEU A 116 -8.16 -0.33 -17.16
C LEU A 116 -9.29 -0.43 -18.19
N PRO A 117 -9.11 -1.05 -19.37
CA PRO A 117 -10.20 -1.19 -20.35
C PRO A 117 -11.37 -1.99 -19.80
N LYS A 118 -11.10 -3.07 -19.04
CA LYS A 118 -12.13 -3.90 -18.42
C LYS A 118 -12.95 -3.10 -17.39
N LEU A 119 -12.26 -2.32 -16.55
CA LEU A 119 -12.90 -1.48 -15.53
C LEU A 119 -13.72 -0.35 -16.16
N LEU A 120 -13.21 0.31 -17.20
CA LEU A 120 -13.92 1.35 -17.92
C LEU A 120 -15.20 0.78 -18.60
N TYR A 121 -15.08 -0.38 -19.22
CA TYR A 121 -16.24 -1.06 -19.83
C TYR A 121 -17.30 -1.45 -18.79
N GLN A 122 -16.89 -1.98 -17.65
CA GLN A 122 -17.80 -2.31 -16.54
C GLN A 122 -18.51 -1.07 -16.00
N GLU A 123 -17.77 0.02 -15.78
CA GLU A 123 -18.33 1.25 -15.26
C GLU A 123 -19.30 1.91 -16.27
N TRP A 124 -18.97 1.88 -17.55
CA TRP A 124 -19.85 2.35 -18.60
C TRP A 124 -21.17 1.57 -18.65
N ASN A 125 -21.10 0.23 -18.56
CA ASN A 125 -22.27 -0.64 -18.51
C ASN A 125 -23.12 -0.40 -17.24
N ARG A 126 -22.47 -0.15 -16.09
CA ARG A 126 -23.16 0.23 -14.84
C ARG A 126 -23.92 1.54 -15.01
N LYS A 127 -23.29 2.55 -15.57
CA LYS A 127 -23.93 3.84 -15.83
C LYS A 127 -25.11 3.71 -16.80
N ARG A 128 -24.99 2.91 -17.83
CA ARG A 128 -26.11 2.60 -18.76
C ARG A 128 -27.28 1.92 -18.05
N LYS A 129 -27.01 0.91 -17.21
CA LYS A 129 -28.05 0.22 -16.45
C LYS A 129 -28.75 1.17 -15.47
N ARG A 130 -28.00 2.02 -14.76
CA ARG A 130 -28.59 3.03 -13.85
C ARG A 130 -29.48 4.02 -14.57
N LYS A 131 -29.09 4.54 -15.75
CA LYS A 131 -29.92 5.43 -16.55
C LYS A 131 -31.20 4.76 -17.05
N LYS A 132 -31.14 3.47 -17.45
CA LYS A 132 -32.32 2.72 -17.87
C LYS A 132 -33.30 2.45 -16.72
N LEU A 133 -32.83 2.29 -15.50
CA LEU A 133 -33.67 2.12 -14.31
C LEU A 133 -34.31 3.44 -13.88
N ALA A 134 -33.60 4.55 -13.92
CA ALA A 134 -34.11 5.87 -13.58
C ALA A 134 -35.20 6.36 -14.56
N GLY A 135 -35.09 6.07 -15.85
CA GLY A 135 -36.11 6.43 -16.86
C GLY A 135 -37.31 5.47 -16.94
N LYS A 136 -37.44 4.47 -16.06
CA LYS A 136 -38.60 3.59 -15.92
C LYS A 136 -39.48 3.95 -14.73
N THR A 137 -39.08 4.93 -13.93
CA THR A 137 -39.76 5.35 -12.69
C THR A 137 -40.53 6.67 -12.90
N GLU A 138 -40.52 7.24 -14.10
CA GLU A 138 -41.39 8.30 -14.58
C GLU A 138 -42.49 7.68 -15.51
#